data_8f44efc6e6d19ed7ff6b10cdc417dea9
#
_entry.id   8f44efc6e6d19ed7ff6b10cdc417dea9
#
_cell.length_a   1.000
_cell.length_b   1.000
_cell.length_c   1.000
_cell.angle_alpha   90.00
_cell.angle_beta   90.00
_cell.angle_gamma   90.00
#
_symmetry.space_group_name_H-M   'P 1'
#
loop_
_entity.id
_entity.type
_entity.pdbx_description
1 polymer ?
#
loop_
_entity_poly.entity_id
_entity_poly.type
_entity_poly.pdbx_seq_one_letter_code
_entity_poly.pdbx_strand_id
1 'polypeptide(L)'
;MKAMDANLRSEVVRWQEKLFKRSVRRQMRLRKIKGLIGITTNQNCLEITAGDGVISARLREGGGRWKTLVLSNQAKAALDWFVDDPIDVFQGPAIQEADGTYDLVVIVDALERVRDDYAFIRECHRVLKSDGRLVITAARKMVFCLGGCPLRSILGLSWRAKGLERNGYTSGEFFEVLKDGFDVPDTDSYSTCCIEVPGQICESLANKLAHGLYNMPGENTGTEEFYHYTRLNAFATLLYPLMWVLAKLEEKLLFFAPGHNIVAKTKRRVWRARKQPVLIDGRSIAEAAINTKIGTAAPF
;
A
#
# COMPACT_ATOMS: atom_id res chain seq x y z
N MET A 1 14.75 23.34 -23.07
CA MET A 1 13.72 22.76 -22.19
C MET A 1 13.94 21.26 -22.00
N LYS A 2 13.83 20.38 -23.00
CA LYS A 2 14.01 18.90 -22.86
C LYS A 2 15.33 18.43 -22.21
N ALA A 3 16.46 19.08 -22.43
CA ALA A 3 17.75 18.69 -21.84
C ALA A 3 17.88 19.07 -20.36
N MET A 4 17.24 20.17 -19.94
CA MET A 4 17.19 20.62 -18.55
C MET A 4 16.28 19.68 -17.73
N ASP A 5 15.17 19.23 -18.33
CA ASP A 5 14.27 18.26 -17.72
C ASP A 5 14.92 16.89 -17.51
N ALA A 6 15.76 16.44 -18.46
CA ALA A 6 16.47 15.15 -18.36
C ALA A 6 17.51 15.14 -17.23
N ASN A 7 18.23 16.25 -17.02
CA ASN A 7 19.21 16.39 -15.96
C ASN A 7 18.52 16.41 -14.58
N LEU A 8 17.45 17.18 -14.45
CA LEU A 8 16.61 17.22 -13.25
C LEU A 8 16.01 15.84 -12.93
N ARG A 9 15.49 15.14 -13.95
CA ARG A 9 14.98 13.77 -13.80
C ARG A 9 16.07 12.85 -13.22
N SER A 10 17.27 12.87 -13.79
CA SER A 10 18.37 12.02 -13.33
C SER A 10 18.78 12.30 -11.88
N GLU A 11 18.73 13.56 -11.47
CA GLU A 11 19.04 13.97 -10.10
C GLU A 11 17.96 13.52 -9.11
N VAL A 12 16.68 13.71 -9.42
CA VAL A 12 15.55 13.28 -8.60
C VAL A 12 15.58 11.77 -8.42
N VAL A 13 15.76 11.02 -9.50
CA VAL A 13 15.84 9.54 -9.46
C VAL A 13 17.01 9.10 -8.60
N ARG A 14 18.21 9.64 -8.82
CA ARG A 14 19.42 9.33 -8.04
C ARG A 14 19.21 9.59 -6.54
N TRP A 15 18.55 10.70 -6.23
CA TRP A 15 18.28 11.09 -4.86
C TRP A 15 17.27 10.14 -4.20
N GLN A 16 16.16 9.83 -4.84
CA GLN A 16 15.17 8.88 -4.35
C GLN A 16 15.76 7.47 -4.18
N GLU A 17 16.65 7.05 -5.07
CA GLU A 17 17.37 5.80 -4.90
C GLU A 17 18.32 5.81 -3.68
N LYS A 18 18.98 6.92 -3.39
CA LYS A 18 19.78 7.06 -2.17
C LYS A 18 18.91 6.92 -0.91
N LEU A 19 17.74 7.55 -0.89
CA LEU A 19 16.79 7.40 0.20
C LEU A 19 16.26 5.97 0.33
N PHE A 20 15.95 5.34 -0.79
CA PHE A 20 15.50 3.95 -0.82
C PHE A 20 16.56 3.01 -0.21
N LYS A 21 17.84 3.16 -0.60
CA LYS A 21 18.96 2.38 -0.05
C LYS A 21 19.16 2.58 1.46
N ARG A 22 18.63 3.65 2.04
CA ARG A 22 18.67 3.97 3.47
C ARG A 22 17.36 3.75 4.20
N SER A 23 16.35 3.23 3.54
CA SER A 23 15.07 2.87 4.14
C SER A 23 14.94 1.36 4.23
N VAL A 24 15.26 0.80 5.41
CA VAL A 24 15.12 -0.64 5.68
C VAL A 24 13.70 -1.12 5.40
N ARG A 25 12.69 -0.33 5.80
CA ARG A 25 11.27 -0.63 5.58
C ARG A 25 10.92 -0.79 4.09
N ARG A 26 11.33 0.17 3.25
CA ARG A 26 11.08 0.12 1.79
C ARG A 26 11.80 -1.05 1.13
N GLN A 27 13.03 -1.36 1.56
CA GLN A 27 13.79 -2.52 1.08
C GLN A 27 13.13 -3.85 1.47
N MET A 28 12.65 -3.99 2.72
CA MET A 28 11.92 -5.17 3.17
C MET A 28 10.63 -5.36 2.34
N ARG A 29 9.87 -4.29 2.12
CA ARG A 29 8.67 -4.32 1.27
C ARG A 29 9.00 -4.84 -0.12
N LEU A 30 9.96 -4.22 -0.80
CA LEU A 30 10.35 -4.64 -2.15
C LEU A 30 10.80 -6.09 -2.20
N ARG A 31 11.62 -6.53 -1.22
CA ARG A 31 12.10 -7.91 -1.14
C ARG A 31 10.93 -8.90 -1.03
N LYS A 32 9.95 -8.61 -0.16
CA LYS A 32 8.77 -9.46 0.02
C LYS A 32 7.91 -9.50 -1.25
N ILE A 33 7.62 -8.36 -1.84
CA ILE A 33 6.84 -8.28 -3.08
C ILE A 33 7.56 -9.05 -4.20
N LYS A 34 8.85 -8.80 -4.45
CA LYS A 34 9.62 -9.50 -5.50
C LYS A 34 9.67 -11.01 -5.26
N GLY A 35 9.80 -11.45 -4.03
CA GLY A 35 9.78 -12.88 -3.67
C GLY A 35 8.47 -13.56 -4.07
N LEU A 36 7.34 -12.87 -3.97
CA LEU A 36 6.02 -13.41 -4.33
C LEU A 36 5.69 -13.25 -5.82
N ILE A 37 6.16 -12.19 -6.46
CA ILE A 37 5.94 -11.93 -7.89
C ILE A 37 6.75 -12.93 -8.74
N GLY A 38 8.02 -13.14 -8.41
CA GLY A 38 8.94 -13.92 -9.23
C GLY A 38 9.27 -13.23 -10.56
N ILE A 39 9.54 -14.03 -11.60
CA ILE A 39 9.87 -13.55 -12.95
C ILE A 39 8.57 -13.19 -13.67
N THR A 40 8.55 -12.02 -14.32
CA THR A 40 7.38 -11.48 -15.02
C THR A 40 7.58 -11.40 -16.55
N THR A 41 8.66 -11.97 -17.06
CA THR A 41 8.94 -12.01 -18.50
C THR A 41 7.73 -12.53 -19.27
N ASN A 42 7.34 -11.83 -20.33
CA ASN A 42 6.19 -12.13 -21.19
C ASN A 42 4.81 -12.05 -20.50
N GLN A 43 4.70 -11.49 -19.30
CA GLN A 43 3.43 -11.27 -18.62
C GLN A 43 2.92 -9.84 -18.83
N ASN A 44 1.59 -9.70 -18.89
CA ASN A 44 0.93 -8.41 -18.79
C ASN A 44 0.66 -8.15 -17.32
N CYS A 45 1.25 -7.09 -16.79
CA CYS A 45 1.24 -6.77 -15.36
C CYS A 45 0.54 -5.42 -15.13
N LEU A 46 -0.34 -5.38 -14.16
CA LEU A 46 -0.95 -4.16 -13.67
C LEU A 46 -0.43 -3.85 -12.27
N GLU A 47 0.19 -2.71 -12.10
CA GLU A 47 0.55 -2.18 -10.79
C GLU A 47 -0.50 -1.17 -10.33
N ILE A 48 -0.98 -1.29 -9.10
CA ILE A 48 -1.84 -0.30 -8.46
C ILE A 48 -1.13 0.20 -7.21
N THR A 49 -0.74 1.46 -7.18
CA THR A 49 0.17 1.98 -6.17
C THR A 49 -0.23 3.35 -5.64
N ALA A 50 0.20 3.63 -4.41
CA ALA A 50 0.09 4.95 -3.81
C ALA A 50 1.19 5.93 -4.24
N GLY A 51 2.19 5.49 -5.04
CA GLY A 51 3.17 6.38 -5.65
C GLY A 51 4.64 6.22 -5.23
N ASP A 52 5.10 5.02 -4.82
CA ASP A 52 6.54 4.79 -4.60
C ASP A 52 7.24 4.46 -5.92
N GLY A 53 7.77 5.49 -6.60
CA GLY A 53 8.39 5.35 -7.92
C GLY A 53 9.59 4.42 -7.96
N VAL A 54 10.39 4.34 -6.89
CA VAL A 54 11.55 3.42 -6.84
C VAL A 54 11.08 1.97 -6.78
N ILE A 55 10.05 1.67 -6.01
CA ILE A 55 9.47 0.33 -5.97
C ILE A 55 8.90 -0.02 -7.34
N SER A 56 8.13 0.87 -7.96
CA SER A 56 7.58 0.68 -9.30
C SER A 56 8.66 0.40 -10.35
N ALA A 57 9.75 1.17 -10.37
CA ALA A 57 10.89 0.93 -11.26
C ALA A 57 11.55 -0.44 -11.01
N ARG A 58 11.72 -0.81 -9.74
CA ARG A 58 12.35 -2.08 -9.36
C ARG A 58 11.49 -3.32 -9.66
N LEU A 59 10.17 -3.19 -9.67
CA LEU A 59 9.27 -4.28 -10.07
C LEU A 59 9.47 -4.65 -11.55
N ARG A 60 9.74 -3.68 -12.40
CA ARG A 60 9.96 -3.83 -13.84
C ARG A 60 11.27 -4.53 -14.21
N GLU A 61 12.23 -4.60 -13.30
CA GLU A 61 13.48 -5.35 -13.50
C GLU A 61 13.24 -6.85 -13.77
N GLY A 62 12.08 -7.39 -13.35
CA GLY A 62 11.67 -8.77 -13.65
C GLY A 62 11.17 -8.98 -15.08
N GLY A 63 11.15 -7.93 -15.93
CA GLY A 63 10.58 -7.93 -17.27
C GLY A 63 9.06 -7.80 -17.28
N GLY A 64 8.43 -8.12 -18.40
CA GLY A 64 6.98 -8.03 -18.61
C GLY A 64 6.53 -6.67 -19.15
N ARG A 65 5.24 -6.62 -19.53
CA ARG A 65 4.57 -5.38 -19.97
C ARG A 65 3.77 -4.83 -18.81
N TRP A 66 4.13 -3.65 -18.36
CA TRP A 66 3.52 -3.04 -17.19
C TRP A 66 2.61 -1.88 -17.56
N LYS A 67 1.52 -1.76 -16.84
CA LYS A 67 0.70 -0.56 -16.75
C LYS A 67 0.54 -0.20 -15.27
N THR A 68 0.49 1.09 -14.96
CA THR A 68 0.34 1.56 -13.58
C THR A 68 -0.95 2.33 -13.41
N LEU A 69 -1.67 2.02 -12.34
CA LEU A 69 -2.77 2.82 -11.84
C LEU A 69 -2.35 3.46 -10.52
N VAL A 70 -2.55 4.75 -10.42
CA VAL A 70 -2.30 5.53 -9.19
C VAL A 70 -3.59 6.12 -8.66
N LEU A 71 -3.61 6.43 -7.37
CA LEU A 71 -4.82 6.92 -6.70
C LEU A 71 -4.97 8.45 -6.73
N SER A 72 -3.99 9.18 -7.27
CA SER A 72 -4.02 10.65 -7.36
C SER A 72 -3.14 11.18 -8.49
N ASN A 73 -3.46 12.38 -8.97
CA ASN A 73 -2.62 13.09 -9.96
C ASN A 73 -1.22 13.39 -9.40
N GLN A 74 -1.11 13.65 -8.10
CA GLN A 74 0.19 13.88 -7.45
C GLN A 74 1.06 12.61 -7.49
N ALA A 75 0.48 11.45 -7.23
CA ALA A 75 1.18 10.17 -7.37
C ALA A 75 1.59 9.90 -8.82
N LYS A 76 0.74 10.27 -9.82
CA LYS A 76 1.10 10.18 -11.23
C LYS A 76 2.34 11.00 -11.55
N ALA A 77 2.32 12.29 -11.21
CA ALA A 77 3.45 13.19 -11.44
C ALA A 77 4.74 12.69 -10.78
N ALA A 78 4.65 12.08 -9.59
CA ALA A 78 5.80 11.50 -8.91
C ALA A 78 6.34 10.24 -9.62
N LEU A 79 5.48 9.40 -10.18
CA LEU A 79 5.87 8.19 -10.88
C LEU A 79 6.43 8.45 -12.28
N ASP A 80 5.97 9.47 -12.99
CA ASP A 80 6.45 9.87 -14.33
C ASP A 80 7.98 10.08 -14.38
N TRP A 81 8.61 10.34 -13.21
CA TRP A 81 10.06 10.44 -13.09
C TRP A 81 10.78 9.08 -13.16
N PHE A 82 10.10 7.97 -12.83
CA PHE A 82 10.70 6.66 -12.59
C PHE A 82 10.36 5.61 -13.63
N VAL A 83 9.17 5.68 -14.22
CA VAL A 83 8.68 4.68 -15.15
C VAL A 83 8.25 5.36 -16.45
N ASP A 84 8.52 4.70 -17.57
CA ASP A 84 8.16 5.19 -18.90
C ASP A 84 6.88 4.53 -19.45
N ASP A 85 6.33 3.57 -18.70
CA ASP A 85 5.09 2.88 -19.05
C ASP A 85 3.85 3.76 -18.82
N PRO A 86 2.70 3.41 -19.44
CA PRO A 86 1.47 4.17 -19.23
C PRO A 86 1.05 4.23 -17.75
N ILE A 87 0.80 5.45 -17.27
CA ILE A 87 0.30 5.69 -15.91
C ILE A 87 -1.06 6.38 -16.01
N ASP A 88 -2.08 5.72 -15.47
CA ASP A 88 -3.44 6.25 -15.38
C ASP A 88 -3.82 6.50 -13.92
N VAL A 89 -4.76 7.44 -13.73
CA VAL A 89 -5.30 7.72 -12.41
C VAL A 89 -6.59 6.92 -12.22
N PHE A 90 -6.64 6.12 -11.15
CA PHE A 90 -7.84 5.42 -10.76
C PHE A 90 -8.87 6.40 -10.18
N GLN A 91 -9.97 6.58 -10.89
CA GLN A 91 -11.03 7.51 -10.51
C GLN A 91 -12.27 6.80 -9.94
N GLY A 92 -12.16 5.45 -9.69
CA GLY A 92 -13.26 4.61 -9.18
C GLY A 92 -14.57 4.71 -9.97
N PRO A 93 -15.53 3.82 -9.77
CA PRO A 93 -15.45 2.58 -9.02
C PRO A 93 -14.82 1.43 -9.81
N ALA A 94 -14.66 1.57 -11.17
CA ALA A 94 -14.20 0.53 -12.06
C ALA A 94 -12.79 0.81 -12.62
N ILE A 95 -12.02 -0.24 -12.82
CA ILE A 95 -10.76 -0.19 -13.56
C ILE A 95 -11.08 -0.13 -15.06
N GLN A 96 -10.57 0.88 -15.76
CA GLN A 96 -10.84 1.09 -17.20
C GLN A 96 -9.99 0.17 -18.08
N GLU A 97 -10.11 -1.13 -17.85
CA GLU A 97 -9.42 -2.19 -18.56
C GLU A 97 -10.39 -3.33 -18.90
N ALA A 98 -10.11 -4.03 -19.97
CA ALA A 98 -10.91 -5.17 -20.39
C ALA A 98 -10.77 -6.35 -19.43
N ASP A 99 -11.78 -7.22 -19.42
CA ASP A 99 -11.79 -8.44 -18.61
C ASP A 99 -10.66 -9.37 -19.05
N GLY A 100 -10.00 -10.01 -18.08
CA GLY A 100 -8.99 -11.02 -18.36
C GLY A 100 -7.76 -10.53 -19.10
N THR A 101 -7.36 -9.27 -18.94
CA THR A 101 -6.22 -8.66 -19.63
C THR A 101 -4.88 -9.02 -18.99
N TYR A 102 -4.83 -9.14 -17.67
CA TYR A 102 -3.58 -9.21 -16.91
C TYR A 102 -3.28 -10.61 -16.38
N ASP A 103 -2.01 -10.99 -16.47
CA ASP A 103 -1.48 -12.21 -15.85
C ASP A 103 -1.19 -11.97 -14.36
N LEU A 104 -0.81 -10.74 -14.03
CA LEU A 104 -0.43 -10.33 -12.68
C LEU A 104 -1.02 -8.95 -12.34
N VAL A 105 -1.65 -8.84 -11.20
CA VAL A 105 -2.00 -7.56 -10.57
C VAL A 105 -1.19 -7.42 -9.28
N VAL A 106 -0.55 -6.27 -9.07
CA VAL A 106 0.23 -5.96 -7.88
C VAL A 106 -0.34 -4.72 -7.21
N ILE A 107 -0.81 -4.85 -5.98
CA ILE A 107 -1.34 -3.73 -5.20
C ILE A 107 -0.30 -3.36 -4.12
N VAL A 108 0.23 -2.13 -4.20
CA VAL A 108 1.25 -1.64 -3.26
C VAL A 108 0.70 -0.45 -2.49
N ASP A 109 0.39 -0.66 -1.20
CA ASP A 109 -0.09 0.37 -0.25
C ASP A 109 -1.28 1.19 -0.77
N ALA A 110 -2.12 0.59 -1.60
CA ALA A 110 -3.25 1.26 -2.22
C ALA A 110 -4.59 0.87 -1.60
N LEU A 111 -4.68 -0.33 -1.02
CA LEU A 111 -5.96 -0.87 -0.52
C LEU A 111 -6.57 -0.03 0.60
N GLU A 112 -5.75 0.52 1.50
CA GLU A 112 -6.20 1.35 2.62
C GLU A 112 -6.73 2.73 2.20
N ARG A 113 -6.46 3.12 0.96
CA ARG A 113 -6.87 4.40 0.38
C ARG A 113 -8.16 4.32 -0.42
N VAL A 114 -8.61 3.10 -0.69
CA VAL A 114 -9.84 2.87 -1.44
C VAL A 114 -11.02 2.75 -0.46
N ARG A 115 -12.09 3.50 -0.73
CA ARG A 115 -13.27 3.54 0.12
C ARG A 115 -14.01 2.20 0.14
N ASP A 116 -14.27 1.64 -1.02
CA ASP A 116 -14.90 0.32 -1.20
C ASP A 116 -13.86 -0.70 -1.67
N ASP A 117 -13.21 -1.35 -0.70
CA ASP A 117 -12.17 -2.34 -0.96
C ASP A 117 -12.73 -3.62 -1.59
N TYR A 118 -13.95 -3.98 -1.27
CA TYR A 118 -14.60 -5.16 -1.85
C TYR A 118 -14.88 -4.97 -3.34
N ALA A 119 -15.48 -3.84 -3.73
CA ALA A 119 -15.70 -3.51 -5.13
C ALA A 119 -14.37 -3.40 -5.88
N PHE A 120 -13.35 -2.80 -5.26
CA PHE A 120 -12.02 -2.67 -5.84
C PHE A 120 -11.35 -4.03 -6.09
N ILE A 121 -11.39 -4.95 -5.13
CA ILE A 121 -10.84 -6.31 -5.30
C ILE A 121 -11.63 -7.10 -6.35
N ARG A 122 -12.94 -6.87 -6.46
CA ARG A 122 -13.76 -7.45 -7.51
C ARG A 122 -13.32 -6.95 -8.91
N GLU A 123 -12.99 -5.69 -9.04
CA GLU A 123 -12.44 -5.14 -10.27
C GLU A 123 -11.05 -5.71 -10.60
N CYS A 124 -10.17 -5.84 -9.61
CA CYS A 124 -8.88 -6.53 -9.77
C CYS A 124 -9.07 -7.97 -10.23
N HIS A 125 -10.08 -8.66 -9.68
CA HIS A 125 -10.45 -10.01 -10.12
C HIS A 125 -10.96 -10.03 -11.57
N ARG A 126 -11.77 -9.06 -11.98
CA ARG A 126 -12.33 -8.96 -13.34
C ARG A 126 -11.22 -8.83 -14.40
N VAL A 127 -10.27 -7.93 -14.16
CA VAL A 127 -9.19 -7.65 -15.12
C VAL A 127 -8.09 -8.71 -15.17
N LEU A 128 -8.02 -9.61 -14.19
CA LEU A 128 -7.10 -10.74 -14.19
C LEU A 128 -7.57 -11.84 -15.15
N LYS A 129 -6.65 -12.55 -15.78
CA LYS A 129 -6.92 -13.78 -16.53
C LYS A 129 -7.36 -14.90 -15.60
N SER A 130 -7.96 -15.97 -16.14
CA SER A 130 -8.46 -17.12 -15.36
C SER A 130 -7.40 -17.77 -14.46
N ASP A 131 -6.17 -17.83 -14.93
CA ASP A 131 -4.98 -18.33 -14.23
C ASP A 131 -4.13 -17.20 -13.59
N GLY A 132 -4.64 -15.98 -13.64
CA GLY A 132 -4.00 -14.79 -13.14
C GLY A 132 -3.82 -14.80 -11.60
N ARG A 133 -2.87 -14.02 -11.14
CA ARG A 133 -2.51 -13.91 -9.73
C ARG A 133 -2.53 -12.46 -9.27
N LEU A 134 -2.91 -12.27 -8.02
CA LEU A 134 -2.85 -10.98 -7.34
C LEU A 134 -1.78 -11.06 -6.24
N VAL A 135 -0.89 -10.08 -6.22
CA VAL A 135 0.03 -9.83 -5.10
C VAL A 135 -0.37 -8.52 -4.46
N ILE A 136 -0.65 -8.54 -3.18
CA ILE A 136 -1.21 -7.39 -2.47
C ILE A 136 -0.46 -7.13 -1.17
N THR A 137 -0.12 -5.86 -0.93
CA THR A 137 0.37 -5.40 0.37
C THR A 137 -0.67 -4.53 1.04
N ALA A 138 -0.82 -4.70 2.35
CA ALA A 138 -1.70 -3.90 3.17
C ALA A 138 -1.10 -3.65 4.56
N ALA A 139 -1.39 -2.50 5.15
CA ALA A 139 -1.05 -2.23 6.53
C ALA A 139 -1.87 -3.11 7.47
N ARG A 140 -1.23 -3.64 8.51
CA ARG A 140 -1.92 -4.39 9.56
C ARG A 140 -2.47 -3.44 10.61
N LYS A 141 -3.71 -3.67 11.01
CA LYS A 141 -4.34 -2.98 12.14
C LYS A 141 -3.70 -3.47 13.43
N MET A 142 -2.84 -2.64 14.01
CA MET A 142 -2.11 -3.01 15.22
C MET A 142 -2.89 -2.62 16.47
N VAL A 143 -3.12 -3.60 17.31
CA VAL A 143 -3.78 -3.41 18.60
C VAL A 143 -2.79 -2.99 19.69
N PHE A 144 -1.53 -3.38 19.60
CA PHE A 144 -0.60 -3.35 20.73
C PHE A 144 0.56 -2.35 20.68
N CYS A 145 1.08 -1.96 19.53
CA CYS A 145 2.20 -1.01 19.48
C CYS A 145 1.74 0.40 19.16
N LEU A 146 1.71 1.30 20.13
CA LEU A 146 1.40 2.74 19.99
C LEU A 146 0.09 3.05 19.21
N GLY A 147 -0.69 2.02 18.87
CA GLY A 147 -1.92 2.14 18.08
C GLY A 147 -3.02 2.93 18.76
N GLY A 148 -3.05 2.91 20.08
CA GLY A 148 -3.96 3.70 20.94
C GLY A 148 -3.28 4.83 21.69
N CYS A 149 -1.99 5.08 21.45
CA CYS A 149 -1.28 6.10 22.19
C CYS A 149 -1.62 7.50 21.66
N PRO A 150 -2.00 8.46 22.54
CA PRO A 150 -2.23 9.85 22.15
C PRO A 150 -1.01 10.49 21.49
N LEU A 151 0.18 9.96 21.75
CA LEU A 151 1.43 10.37 21.13
C LEU A 151 1.39 10.25 19.60
N ARG A 152 0.71 9.25 19.06
CA ARG A 152 0.55 9.06 17.61
C ARG A 152 -0.28 10.20 16.98
N SER A 153 -1.30 10.67 17.69
CA SER A 153 -2.10 11.82 17.24
C SER A 153 -1.30 13.12 17.32
N ILE A 154 -0.56 13.32 18.42
CA ILE A 154 0.29 14.50 18.63
C ILE A 154 1.40 14.58 17.58
N LEU A 155 1.98 13.46 17.17
CA LEU A 155 3.02 13.38 16.15
C LEU A 155 2.46 13.50 14.71
N GLY A 156 1.15 13.64 14.51
CA GLY A 156 0.54 13.71 13.18
C GLY A 156 0.61 12.38 12.41
N LEU A 157 0.77 11.27 13.12
CA LEU A 157 0.82 9.91 12.55
C LEU A 157 -0.58 9.30 12.38
N SER A 158 -1.63 10.12 12.52
CA SER A 158 -3.00 9.67 12.32
C SER A 158 -3.18 9.16 10.87
N TRP A 159 -3.86 8.03 10.73
CA TRP A 159 -4.17 7.45 9.42
C TRP A 159 -5.01 8.41 8.56
N ARG A 160 -5.92 9.19 9.17
CA ARG A 160 -6.71 10.23 8.49
C ARG A 160 -5.84 11.35 7.94
N ALA A 161 -4.82 11.78 8.68
CA ALA A 161 -3.88 12.80 8.22
C ALA A 161 -3.03 12.32 7.02
N LYS A 162 -2.91 11.00 6.82
CA LYS A 162 -2.22 10.39 5.67
C LYS A 162 -3.17 10.14 4.47
N GLY A 163 -4.39 10.61 4.51
CA GLY A 163 -5.38 10.38 3.45
C GLY A 163 -5.79 8.92 3.28
N LEU A 164 -5.74 8.15 4.37
CA LEU A 164 -6.18 6.75 4.37
C LEU A 164 -7.67 6.70 4.76
N GLU A 165 -8.42 5.83 4.10
CA GLU A 165 -9.84 5.57 4.42
C GLU A 165 -9.97 4.66 5.66
N ARG A 166 -8.92 3.89 5.96
CA ARG A 166 -8.91 2.95 7.10
C ARG A 166 -7.53 2.79 7.74
N ASN A 167 -7.52 2.37 9.00
CA ASN A 167 -6.29 2.14 9.76
C ASN A 167 -5.74 0.71 9.59
N GLY A 168 -5.65 0.24 8.34
CA GLY A 168 -5.18 -1.10 8.04
C GLY A 168 -6.20 -2.21 8.27
N TYR A 169 -5.74 -3.46 8.21
CA TYR A 169 -6.56 -4.67 8.25
C TYR A 169 -6.11 -5.62 9.36
N THR A 170 -7.03 -6.26 10.05
CA THR A 170 -6.74 -7.50 10.74
C THR A 170 -6.56 -8.64 9.72
N SER A 171 -5.95 -9.74 10.12
CA SER A 171 -5.79 -10.89 9.22
C SER A 171 -7.15 -11.44 8.75
N GLY A 172 -8.16 -11.39 9.61
CA GLY A 172 -9.53 -11.81 9.26
C GLY A 172 -10.18 -10.86 8.27
N GLU A 173 -10.16 -9.55 8.51
CA GLU A 173 -10.70 -8.53 7.58
C GLU A 173 -10.01 -8.62 6.21
N PHE A 174 -8.69 -8.80 6.18
CA PHE A 174 -7.93 -8.94 4.95
C PHE A 174 -8.34 -10.20 4.15
N PHE A 175 -8.48 -11.32 4.85
CA PHE A 175 -8.97 -12.56 4.23
C PHE A 175 -10.42 -12.41 3.73
N GLU A 176 -11.29 -11.75 4.51
CA GLU A 176 -12.68 -11.51 4.14
C GLU A 176 -12.81 -10.75 2.80
N VAL A 177 -11.93 -9.79 2.54
CA VAL A 177 -11.95 -9.03 1.28
C VAL A 177 -11.52 -9.90 0.09
N LEU A 178 -10.67 -10.89 0.29
CA LEU A 178 -10.10 -11.73 -0.78
C LEU A 178 -10.87 -13.03 -1.03
N LYS A 179 -11.50 -13.60 -0.02
CA LYS A 179 -12.02 -14.98 -0.03
C LYS A 179 -13.02 -15.30 -1.13
N ASP A 180 -13.75 -14.30 -1.64
CA ASP A 180 -14.84 -14.54 -2.58
C ASP A 180 -14.33 -14.81 -4.01
N GLY A 181 -13.16 -14.29 -4.37
CA GLY A 181 -12.58 -14.42 -5.72
C GLY A 181 -11.17 -14.99 -5.77
N PHE A 182 -10.54 -15.18 -4.64
CA PHE A 182 -9.15 -15.58 -4.58
C PHE A 182 -8.89 -16.70 -3.59
N ASP A 183 -8.01 -17.62 -3.96
CA ASP A 183 -7.34 -18.52 -3.04
C ASP A 183 -6.05 -17.85 -2.58
N VAL A 184 -5.79 -17.90 -1.27
CA VAL A 184 -4.64 -17.26 -0.62
C VAL A 184 -3.69 -18.34 -0.12
N PRO A 185 -2.83 -18.92 -0.99
CA PRO A 185 -1.93 -19.99 -0.59
C PRO A 185 -0.75 -19.51 0.22
N ASP A 186 -0.37 -18.24 0.11
CA ASP A 186 0.83 -17.70 0.72
C ASP A 186 0.58 -16.31 1.27
N THR A 187 0.79 -16.15 2.57
CA THR A 187 0.73 -14.87 3.27
C THR A 187 1.97 -14.72 4.13
N ASP A 188 2.57 -13.57 4.06
CA ASP A 188 3.72 -13.22 4.85
C ASP A 188 3.51 -11.85 5.49
N SER A 189 4.34 -11.51 6.45
CA SER A 189 4.33 -10.20 7.09
C SER A 189 5.75 -9.66 7.19
N TYR A 190 5.88 -8.35 7.22
CA TYR A 190 7.18 -7.70 7.33
C TYR A 190 7.09 -6.43 8.17
N SER A 191 8.25 -5.95 8.61
CA SER A 191 8.39 -4.73 9.40
C SER A 191 7.62 -4.81 10.72
N THR A 192 8.29 -5.20 11.78
CA THR A 192 7.67 -5.22 13.11
C THR A 192 7.80 -3.86 13.79
N CYS A 193 7.38 -3.80 15.04
CA CYS A 193 7.29 -2.58 15.85
C CYS A 193 8.62 -1.80 15.92
N CYS A 194 9.74 -2.51 16.03
CA CYS A 194 11.06 -1.90 16.20
C CYS A 194 11.56 -1.13 14.96
N ILE A 195 11.04 -1.45 13.79
CA ILE A 195 11.38 -0.76 12.53
C ILE A 195 10.29 0.23 12.16
N GLU A 196 9.04 -0.18 12.26
CA GLU A 196 7.91 0.63 11.79
C GLU A 196 7.71 1.91 12.61
N VAL A 197 7.78 1.80 13.95
CA VAL A 197 7.54 2.94 14.84
C VAL A 197 8.65 4.00 14.71
N PRO A 198 9.94 3.68 14.84
CA PRO A 198 10.99 4.67 14.62
C PRO A 198 10.97 5.23 13.20
N GLY A 199 10.71 4.40 12.18
CA GLY A 199 10.60 4.83 10.80
C GLY A 199 9.47 5.85 10.59
N GLN A 200 8.30 5.62 11.18
CA GLN A 200 7.18 6.57 11.13
C GLN A 200 7.46 7.86 11.89
N ILE A 201 8.13 7.78 13.04
CA ILE A 201 8.54 8.96 13.82
C ILE A 201 9.53 9.80 13.01
N CYS A 202 10.55 9.18 12.44
CA CYS A 202 11.53 9.86 11.60
C CYS A 202 10.88 10.54 10.40
N GLU A 203 9.97 9.84 9.71
CA GLU A 203 9.21 10.40 8.58
C GLU A 203 8.33 11.59 9.01
N SER A 204 7.66 11.48 10.15
CA SER A 204 6.83 12.56 10.69
C SER A 204 7.65 13.78 11.12
N LEU A 205 8.77 13.57 11.81
CA LEU A 205 9.68 14.65 12.19
C LEU A 205 10.27 15.33 10.95
N ALA A 206 10.65 14.54 9.95
CA ALA A 206 11.16 15.03 8.71
C ALA A 206 10.11 15.90 7.99
N ASN A 207 8.88 15.44 7.90
CA ASN A 207 7.79 16.19 7.29
C ASN A 207 7.46 17.47 8.07
N LYS A 208 7.46 17.43 9.40
CA LYS A 208 7.26 18.63 10.25
C LYS A 208 8.38 19.63 10.11
N LEU A 209 9.63 19.19 10.04
CA LEU A 209 10.78 20.05 9.81
C LEU A 209 10.74 20.66 8.39
N ALA A 210 10.32 19.89 7.39
CA ALA A 210 10.12 20.40 6.04
C ALA A 210 8.97 21.44 6.00
N HIS A 211 7.82 21.14 6.59
CA HIS A 211 6.68 22.08 6.66
C HIS A 211 6.92 23.29 7.59
N GLY A 212 7.70 23.13 8.66
CA GLY A 212 8.05 24.23 9.57
C GLY A 212 9.03 25.23 8.95
N LEU A 213 9.76 24.86 7.92
CA LEU A 213 10.68 25.72 7.18
C LEU A 213 10.04 26.36 5.94
N TYR A 214 8.91 25.83 5.48
CA TYR A 214 8.17 26.34 4.31
C TYR A 214 6.66 26.23 4.51
N ASN A 215 6.00 27.37 4.63
CA ASN A 215 4.58 27.52 4.35
C ASN A 215 4.41 27.45 2.83
N MET A 216 4.36 26.25 2.24
CA MET A 216 4.07 26.12 0.82
C MET A 216 2.60 25.78 0.60
N PRO A 217 1.83 26.64 -0.07
CA PRO A 217 0.65 26.20 -0.79
C PRO A 217 1.14 25.38 -1.99
N GLY A 218 0.54 24.22 -2.21
CA GLY A 218 0.99 23.17 -3.12
C GLY A 218 0.96 23.48 -4.62
N GLU A 219 1.76 24.43 -5.11
CA GLU A 219 1.75 24.73 -6.54
C GLU A 219 3.10 25.04 -7.21
N ASN A 220 4.21 24.95 -6.48
CA ASN A 220 5.54 25.13 -7.10
C ASN A 220 6.54 24.07 -6.64
N THR A 221 6.44 22.88 -7.24
CA THR A 221 7.47 21.84 -7.17
C THR A 221 8.64 22.22 -8.07
N GLY A 222 9.40 23.21 -7.64
CA GLY A 222 10.66 23.59 -8.25
C GLY A 222 11.85 23.05 -7.47
N THR A 223 13.04 23.36 -7.97
CA THR A 223 14.36 23.00 -7.44
C THR A 223 14.57 23.22 -5.93
N GLU A 224 13.75 24.01 -5.26
CA GLU A 224 13.86 24.32 -3.82
C GLU A 224 13.50 23.14 -2.91
N GLU A 225 12.52 22.30 -3.26
CA GLU A 225 12.22 21.06 -2.53
C GLU A 225 13.43 20.11 -2.50
N PHE A 226 14.27 20.16 -3.51
CA PHE A 226 15.45 19.32 -3.64
C PHE A 226 16.48 19.55 -2.52
N TYR A 227 16.68 20.78 -2.09
CA TYR A 227 17.64 21.13 -1.04
C TYR A 227 17.19 20.68 0.37
N HIS A 228 15.89 20.65 0.65
CA HIS A 228 15.38 20.18 1.94
C HIS A 228 15.59 18.69 2.14
N TYR A 229 15.52 17.94 1.08
CA TYR A 229 15.72 16.51 1.11
C TYR A 229 17.20 16.12 1.37
N THR A 230 18.14 17.00 1.18
CA THR A 230 19.57 16.74 1.51
C THR A 230 19.76 16.59 3.02
N ARG A 231 19.08 17.40 3.83
CA ARG A 231 19.11 17.29 5.31
C ARG A 231 18.41 16.03 5.79
N LEU A 232 17.29 15.69 5.19
CA LEU A 232 16.57 14.42 5.45
C LEU A 232 17.45 13.21 5.11
N ASN A 233 18.18 13.28 4.02
CA ASN A 233 19.09 12.24 3.62
C ASN A 233 20.28 12.11 4.59
N ALA A 234 20.80 13.19 5.14
CA ALA A 234 21.85 13.15 6.16
C ALA A 234 21.33 12.49 7.45
N PHE A 235 20.13 12.86 7.90
CA PHE A 235 19.47 12.26 9.06
C PHE A 235 19.16 10.77 8.86
N ALA A 236 18.62 10.41 7.70
CA ALA A 236 18.38 9.02 7.33
C ALA A 236 19.68 8.21 7.28
N THR A 237 20.80 8.83 6.83
CA THR A 237 22.12 8.18 6.81
C THR A 237 22.64 7.89 8.20
N LEU A 238 22.46 8.83 9.13
CA LEU A 238 22.88 8.66 10.51
C LEU A 238 22.10 7.56 11.22
N LEU A 239 20.81 7.46 10.97
CA LEU A 239 19.93 6.47 11.61
C LEU A 239 19.94 5.10 10.94
N TYR A 240 20.35 5.02 9.67
CA TYR A 240 20.30 3.78 8.89
C TYR A 240 21.05 2.60 9.55
N PRO A 241 22.29 2.75 10.06
CA PRO A 241 23.00 1.65 10.70
C PRO A 241 22.24 1.09 11.91
N LEU A 242 21.69 2.00 12.74
CA LEU A 242 20.89 1.61 13.90
C LEU A 242 19.62 0.86 13.48
N MET A 243 18.90 1.38 12.50
CA MET A 243 17.69 0.76 11.96
C MET A 243 17.99 -0.59 11.30
N TRP A 244 19.13 -0.72 10.65
CA TRP A 244 19.57 -1.98 10.05
C TRP A 244 19.89 -3.04 11.10
N VAL A 245 20.62 -2.66 12.18
CA VAL A 245 20.91 -3.56 13.31
C VAL A 245 19.62 -4.00 13.99
N LEU A 246 18.70 -3.05 14.26
CA LEU A 246 17.39 -3.34 14.84
C LEU A 246 16.59 -4.32 13.95
N ALA A 247 16.62 -4.11 12.62
CA ALA A 247 15.96 -5.02 11.68
C ALA A 247 16.53 -6.44 11.73
N LYS A 248 17.85 -6.55 11.85
CA LYS A 248 18.51 -7.87 11.96
C LYS A 248 18.26 -8.56 13.29
N LEU A 249 18.23 -7.81 14.37
CA LEU A 249 17.86 -8.33 15.69
C LEU A 249 16.40 -8.77 15.70
N GLU A 250 15.52 -7.98 15.13
CA GLU A 250 14.11 -8.24 15.02
C GLU A 250 13.83 -9.52 14.22
N GLU A 251 14.46 -9.66 13.05
CA GLU A 251 14.33 -10.85 12.20
C GLU A 251 14.72 -12.15 12.96
N LYS A 252 15.66 -12.05 13.91
CA LYS A 252 16.13 -13.19 14.70
C LYS A 252 15.34 -13.41 16.00
N LEU A 253 14.97 -12.36 16.70
CA LEU A 253 14.37 -12.42 18.03
C LEU A 253 12.84 -12.41 18.01
N LEU A 254 12.26 -11.75 17.03
CA LEU A 254 10.81 -11.55 16.93
C LEU A 254 10.19 -12.29 15.73
N PHE A 255 10.79 -13.42 15.32
CA PHE A 255 10.27 -14.22 14.21
C PHE A 255 8.82 -14.70 14.44
N PHE A 256 8.35 -14.73 15.68
CA PHE A 256 6.99 -15.07 16.08
C PHE A 256 6.06 -13.85 16.12
N ALA A 257 6.59 -12.63 16.09
CA ALA A 257 5.77 -11.43 16.18
C ALA A 257 5.18 -11.08 14.79
N PRO A 258 3.87 -10.82 14.71
CA PRO A 258 3.26 -10.44 13.45
C PRO A 258 3.78 -9.07 12.98
N GLY A 259 4.20 -8.98 11.72
CA GLY A 259 4.64 -7.72 11.11
C GLY A 259 3.53 -6.69 10.99
N HIS A 260 3.90 -5.43 10.88
CA HIS A 260 2.98 -4.30 10.70
C HIS A 260 2.35 -4.24 9.30
N ASN A 261 2.92 -4.94 8.37
CA ASN A 261 2.43 -5.00 7.01
C ASN A 261 2.20 -6.46 6.62
N ILE A 262 1.08 -6.71 5.96
CA ILE A 262 0.72 -8.01 5.40
C ILE A 262 1.06 -7.97 3.93
N VAL A 263 1.59 -9.06 3.41
CA VAL A 263 1.72 -9.29 1.98
C VAL A 263 1.13 -10.65 1.65
N ALA A 264 0.32 -10.73 0.62
CA ALA A 264 -0.28 -11.98 0.19
C ALA A 264 -0.09 -12.19 -1.31
N LYS A 265 0.18 -13.45 -1.67
CA LYS A 265 0.10 -13.95 -3.04
C LYS A 265 -1.19 -14.75 -3.15
N THR A 266 -1.99 -14.43 -4.14
CA THR A 266 -3.27 -15.08 -4.34
C THR A 266 -3.38 -15.63 -5.76
N LYS A 267 -4.21 -16.64 -5.94
CA LYS A 267 -4.60 -17.16 -7.26
C LYS A 267 -6.05 -16.85 -7.50
N ARG A 268 -6.37 -16.39 -8.72
CA ARG A 268 -7.76 -16.17 -9.13
C ARG A 268 -8.51 -17.50 -9.12
N ARG A 269 -9.73 -17.49 -8.59
CA ARG A 269 -10.71 -18.56 -8.71
C ARG A 269 -12.03 -18.01 -9.22
N VAL A 270 -13.00 -18.86 -9.46
CA VAL A 270 -14.36 -18.41 -9.82
C VAL A 270 -14.92 -17.56 -8.69
N TRP A 271 -15.40 -16.37 -9.02
CA TRP A 271 -15.98 -15.45 -8.04
C TRP A 271 -17.25 -16.06 -7.45
N ARG A 272 -17.29 -16.17 -6.15
CA ARG A 272 -18.46 -16.62 -5.39
C ARG A 272 -19.07 -15.42 -4.70
N ALA A 273 -20.18 -14.91 -5.25
CA ALA A 273 -20.90 -13.82 -4.59
C ALA A 273 -21.25 -14.21 -3.16
N ARG A 274 -21.07 -13.30 -2.22
CA ARG A 274 -21.52 -13.49 -0.84
C ARG A 274 -23.00 -13.77 -0.85
N LYS A 275 -23.38 -14.97 -0.54
CA LYS A 275 -24.76 -15.27 -0.15
C LYS A 275 -24.90 -14.70 1.26
N GLN A 276 -25.57 -13.57 1.40
CA GLN A 276 -26.09 -13.21 2.72
C GLN A 276 -27.02 -14.37 3.11
N PRO A 277 -26.81 -15.01 4.26
CA PRO A 277 -27.72 -16.03 4.72
C PRO A 277 -29.08 -15.34 4.91
N VAL A 278 -30.02 -15.70 4.07
CA VAL A 278 -31.40 -15.21 4.07
C VAL A 278 -32.24 -16.28 4.75
N LEU A 279 -33.10 -15.86 5.63
CA LEU A 279 -34.14 -16.74 6.21
C LEU A 279 -35.10 -17.19 5.12
N ILE A 280 -35.87 -18.22 5.41
CA ILE A 280 -36.85 -18.81 4.48
C ILE A 280 -37.84 -17.75 3.96
N ASP A 281 -38.09 -16.68 4.74
CA ASP A 281 -38.93 -15.53 4.39
C ASP A 281 -38.22 -14.45 3.54
N GLY A 282 -37.00 -14.69 3.10
CA GLY A 282 -36.20 -13.75 2.26
C GLY A 282 -35.52 -12.62 3.02
N ARG A 283 -35.62 -12.53 4.33
CA ARG A 283 -34.98 -11.50 5.15
C ARG A 283 -33.55 -11.90 5.51
N SER A 284 -32.66 -10.91 5.64
CA SER A 284 -31.30 -11.18 6.15
C SER A 284 -31.37 -11.54 7.65
N ILE A 285 -30.45 -12.40 8.11
CA ILE A 285 -30.34 -12.73 9.55
C ILE A 285 -30.16 -11.46 10.40
N ALA A 286 -29.46 -10.45 9.88
CA ALA A 286 -29.28 -9.19 10.56
C ALA A 286 -30.59 -8.39 10.70
N GLU A 287 -31.42 -8.34 9.65
CA GLU A 287 -32.74 -7.72 9.70
C GLU A 287 -33.69 -8.45 10.65
N ALA A 288 -33.67 -9.77 10.63
CA ALA A 288 -34.47 -10.58 11.55
C ALA A 288 -34.05 -10.35 13.01
N ALA A 289 -32.77 -10.27 13.29
CA ALA A 289 -32.24 -10.00 14.63
C ALA A 289 -32.61 -8.60 15.14
N ILE A 290 -32.61 -7.59 14.28
CA ILE A 290 -33.04 -6.22 14.62
C ILE A 290 -34.53 -6.19 14.91
N ASN A 291 -35.35 -6.81 14.07
CA ASN A 291 -36.81 -6.86 14.25
C ASN A 291 -37.23 -7.64 15.50
N THR A 292 -36.49 -8.70 15.87
CA THR A 292 -36.74 -9.46 17.10
C THR A 292 -36.42 -8.62 18.34
N LYS A 293 -35.36 -7.81 18.32
CA LYS A 293 -35.02 -6.89 19.42
C LYS A 293 -36.01 -5.74 19.57
N ILE A 294 -36.59 -5.24 18.49
CA ILE A 294 -37.62 -4.20 18.53
C ILE A 294 -38.93 -4.76 19.00
N GLY A 295 -39.27 -6.02 18.64
CA GLY A 295 -40.51 -6.68 19.08
C GLY A 295 -40.53 -7.07 20.56
N THR A 296 -39.41 -7.18 21.24
CA THR A 296 -39.31 -7.48 22.67
C THR A 296 -39.32 -6.23 23.57
N ALA A 297 -39.39 -5.05 23.01
CA ALA A 297 -39.45 -3.77 23.73
C ALA A 297 -40.90 -3.20 23.78
N ALA A 298 -41.91 -4.02 23.69
CA ALA A 298 -43.29 -3.59 24.01
C ALA A 298 -43.43 -3.45 25.53
N PRO A 299 -43.76 -2.27 26.06
CA PRO A 299 -43.96 -2.09 27.50
C PRO A 299 -45.24 -2.82 27.95
N PHE A 300 -45.11 -3.47 29.06
CA PHE A 300 -46.27 -3.83 29.86
C PHE A 300 -46.87 -2.59 30.53
#